data_ee757f0676baef186551ac06089a0ba3
#
_entry.id   ee757f0676baef186551ac06089a0ba3
#
_cell.length_a   1.000
_cell.length_b   1.000
_cell.length_c   1.000
_cell.angle_alpha   90.00
_cell.angle_beta   90.00
_cell.angle_gamma   90.00
#
_symmetry.space_group_name_H-M   'P 1'
#
loop_
_entity.id
_entity.type
_entity.pdbx_description
1 polymer ?
#
loop_
_entity_poly.entity_id
_entity_poly.type
_entity_poly.pdbx_seq_one_letter_code
_entity_poly.pdbx_strand_id
1 'polypeptide(L)'
;MALMADMRGVLLGLAAALAAAIRPGAAQLNDYPTAARADYVFACMKTNGETQQALEQCSCSIDVIASILPYDRYVSAETVLSLSQVPGRFGAMFQSPEQARSATNDLRRAQAEAGVRCF
;
A
#
# COMPACT_ATOMS: atom_id res chain seq x y z
N MET A 1 24.89 30.90 49.65
CA MET A 1 25.29 29.51 49.34
C MET A 1 24.14 28.60 48.91
N ALA A 2 22.88 29.02 49.01
CA ALA A 2 21.74 28.20 48.62
C ALA A 2 21.33 28.34 47.11
N LEU A 3 21.89 29.32 46.39
CA LEU A 3 21.51 29.62 45.01
C LEU A 3 22.32 28.85 43.91
N MET A 4 23.38 28.10 44.35
CA MET A 4 24.20 27.33 43.38
C MET A 4 23.76 25.88 43.20
N ALA A 5 22.80 25.40 43.99
CA ALA A 5 22.34 24.00 43.94
C ALA A 5 21.24 23.76 42.89
N ASP A 6 20.54 24.81 42.43
CA ASP A 6 19.38 24.65 41.56
C ASP A 6 19.72 24.65 40.06
N MET A 7 20.91 25.09 39.68
CA MET A 7 21.30 25.13 38.27
C MET A 7 21.69 23.76 37.67
N ARG A 8 21.97 22.76 38.55
CA ARG A 8 22.31 21.42 38.05
C ARG A 8 21.07 20.56 37.75
N GLY A 9 19.94 20.88 38.37
CA GLY A 9 18.69 20.18 38.15
C GLY A 9 18.00 20.57 36.84
N VAL A 10 18.18 21.81 36.41
CA VAL A 10 17.51 22.32 35.22
C VAL A 10 18.18 21.83 33.93
N LEU A 11 19.49 21.56 33.94
CA LEU A 11 20.21 21.05 32.77
C LEU A 11 19.96 19.57 32.46
N LEU A 12 19.53 18.79 33.43
CA LEU A 12 19.19 17.37 33.23
C LEU A 12 17.77 17.17 32.74
N GLY A 13 16.91 18.14 32.91
CA GLY A 13 15.51 18.06 32.44
C GLY A 13 15.32 18.35 30.94
N LEU A 14 16.23 19.11 30.33
CA LEU A 14 16.11 19.50 28.90
C LEU A 14 16.62 18.42 27.93
N ALA A 15 17.48 17.50 28.38
CA ALA A 15 18.04 16.45 27.51
C ALA A 15 17.06 15.30 27.24
N ALA A 16 16.05 15.11 28.09
CA ALA A 16 15.08 14.02 27.96
C ALA A 16 13.91 14.33 26.98
N ALA A 17 13.71 15.58 26.62
CA ALA A 17 12.57 15.97 25.79
C ALA A 17 12.81 15.88 24.28
N LEU A 18 14.08 15.72 23.83
CA LEU A 18 14.39 15.67 22.39
C LEU A 18 14.39 14.25 21.81
N ALA A 19 14.28 13.21 22.63
CA ALA A 19 14.34 11.81 22.16
C ALA A 19 12.98 11.26 21.67
N ALA A 20 11.89 12.00 21.78
CA ALA A 20 10.54 11.51 21.48
C ALA A 20 10.02 11.83 20.06
N ALA A 21 10.83 12.42 19.18
CA ALA A 21 10.35 12.92 17.89
C ALA A 21 10.63 12.00 16.69
N ILE A 22 11.25 10.83 16.89
CA ILE A 22 11.43 9.87 15.82
C ILE A 22 10.31 8.83 15.91
N ARG A 23 9.17 9.11 15.29
CA ARG A 23 8.12 8.11 15.11
C ARG A 23 8.46 7.28 13.86
N PRO A 24 8.76 5.98 13.99
CA PRO A 24 8.92 5.10 12.84
C PRO A 24 7.52 4.72 12.32
N GLY A 25 6.83 5.62 11.69
CA GLY A 25 5.48 5.34 11.19
C GLY A 25 5.24 5.80 9.76
N ALA A 26 6.06 6.70 9.24
CA ALA A 26 5.85 7.28 7.91
C ALA A 26 6.43 6.43 6.76
N ALA A 27 7.31 5.45 7.05
CA ALA A 27 7.97 4.64 6.03
C ALA A 27 7.15 3.43 5.56
N GLN A 28 6.03 3.10 6.22
CA GLN A 28 5.23 1.90 5.93
C GLN A 28 4.08 2.14 4.95
N LEU A 29 3.81 3.39 4.55
CA LEU A 29 2.69 3.74 3.68
C LEU A 29 2.92 3.39 2.21
N ASN A 30 4.06 2.77 1.87
CA ASN A 30 4.42 2.55 0.49
C ASN A 30 5.42 1.40 0.32
N ASP A 31 4.94 0.20 0.63
CA ASP A 31 5.73 -1.03 0.52
C ASP A 31 5.78 -1.61 -0.90
N TYR A 32 5.02 -1.03 -1.85
CA TYR A 32 5.00 -1.49 -3.24
C TYR A 32 6.29 -1.08 -3.96
N PRO A 33 7.01 -2.03 -4.59
CA PRO A 33 8.12 -1.70 -5.46
C PRO A 33 7.70 -0.81 -6.62
N THR A 34 8.58 0.08 -7.05
CA THR A 34 8.32 0.94 -8.21
C THR A 34 7.95 0.15 -9.45
N ALA A 35 8.59 -0.99 -9.70
CA ALA A 35 8.29 -1.86 -10.84
C ALA A 35 6.84 -2.37 -10.80
N ALA A 36 6.36 -2.81 -9.63
CA ALA A 36 4.98 -3.27 -9.47
C ALA A 36 3.96 -2.15 -9.73
N ARG A 37 4.26 -0.93 -9.29
CA ARG A 37 3.43 0.25 -9.56
C ARG A 37 3.40 0.62 -11.03
N ALA A 38 4.57 0.62 -11.67
CA ALA A 38 4.68 0.91 -13.10
C ALA A 38 3.93 -0.13 -13.94
N ASP A 39 4.02 -1.39 -13.57
CA ASP A 39 3.32 -2.48 -14.24
C ASP A 39 1.79 -2.34 -14.13
N TYR A 40 1.29 -2.01 -12.94
CA TYR A 40 -0.12 -1.70 -12.75
C TYR A 40 -0.58 -0.53 -13.61
N VAL A 41 0.15 0.58 -13.61
CA VAL A 41 -0.18 1.77 -14.40
C VAL A 41 -0.20 1.44 -15.89
N PHE A 42 0.79 0.68 -16.36
CA PHE A 42 0.85 0.24 -17.74
C PHE A 42 -0.38 -0.59 -18.15
N ALA A 43 -0.75 -1.58 -17.35
CA ALA A 43 -1.94 -2.41 -17.59
C ALA A 43 -3.24 -1.59 -17.52
N CYS A 44 -3.37 -0.69 -16.55
CA CYS A 44 -4.51 0.20 -16.38
C CYS A 44 -4.69 1.12 -17.60
N MET A 45 -3.60 1.67 -18.14
CA MET A 45 -3.66 2.55 -19.31
C MET A 45 -4.05 1.80 -20.58
N LYS A 46 -3.79 0.48 -20.67
CA LYS A 46 -4.25 -0.34 -21.80
C LYS A 46 -5.78 -0.39 -21.90
N THR A 47 -6.47 -0.31 -20.78
CA THR A 47 -7.95 -0.33 -20.75
C THR A 47 -8.58 1.06 -20.70
N ASN A 48 -7.89 2.06 -20.20
CA ASN A 48 -8.42 3.42 -20.00
C ASN A 48 -7.91 4.45 -20.99
N GLY A 49 -6.98 4.06 -21.87
CA GLY A 49 -6.37 4.93 -22.90
C GLY A 49 -4.95 5.37 -22.54
N GLU A 50 -4.16 5.64 -23.57
CA GLU A 50 -2.76 6.06 -23.44
C GLU A 50 -2.65 7.58 -23.47
N THR A 51 -3.32 8.25 -22.55
CA THR A 51 -3.36 9.70 -22.40
C THR A 51 -2.72 10.16 -21.10
N GLN A 52 -2.36 11.42 -21.02
CA GLN A 52 -1.87 12.01 -19.76
C GLN A 52 -2.92 11.88 -18.64
N GLN A 53 -4.18 12.10 -18.95
CA GLN A 53 -5.27 11.93 -17.99
C GLN A 53 -5.34 10.50 -17.45
N ALA A 54 -5.27 9.50 -18.34
CA ALA A 54 -5.26 8.10 -17.93
C ALA A 54 -4.03 7.76 -17.09
N LEU A 55 -2.86 8.31 -17.40
CA LEU A 55 -1.66 8.14 -16.60
C LEU A 55 -1.88 8.65 -15.16
N GLU A 56 -2.47 9.83 -15.01
CA GLU A 56 -2.75 10.41 -13.70
C GLU A 56 -3.79 9.59 -12.92
N GLN A 57 -4.86 9.17 -13.57
CA GLN A 57 -5.92 8.34 -12.97
C GLN A 57 -5.39 6.97 -12.54
N CYS A 58 -4.62 6.31 -13.40
CA CYS A 58 -4.04 5.00 -13.12
C CYS A 58 -2.96 5.07 -12.02
N SER A 59 -2.18 6.14 -11.98
CA SER A 59 -1.22 6.39 -10.90
C SER A 59 -1.90 6.64 -9.56
N CYS A 60 -2.95 7.46 -9.55
CA CYS A 60 -3.82 7.65 -8.39
C CYS A 60 -4.40 6.30 -7.91
N SER A 61 -4.86 5.49 -8.83
CA SER A 61 -5.48 4.19 -8.52
C SER A 61 -4.54 3.26 -7.76
N ILE A 62 -3.31 3.07 -8.23
CA ILE A 62 -2.37 2.21 -7.52
C ILE A 62 -1.93 2.81 -6.18
N ASP A 63 -1.86 4.14 -6.06
CA ASP A 63 -1.57 4.79 -4.79
C ASP A 63 -2.68 4.55 -3.75
N VAL A 64 -3.93 4.61 -4.16
CA VAL A 64 -5.09 4.28 -3.30
C VAL A 64 -5.05 2.80 -2.90
N ILE A 65 -4.85 1.89 -3.86
CA ILE A 65 -4.75 0.45 -3.58
C ILE A 65 -3.63 0.19 -2.58
N ALA A 66 -2.45 0.76 -2.79
CA ALA A 66 -1.29 0.59 -1.90
C ALA A 66 -1.52 1.16 -0.50
N SER A 67 -2.39 2.15 -0.35
CA SER A 67 -2.76 2.69 0.96
C SER A 67 -3.71 1.79 1.76
N ILE A 68 -4.43 0.90 1.09
CA ILE A 68 -5.46 0.02 1.68
C ILE A 68 -4.95 -1.41 1.86
N LEU A 69 -4.22 -1.92 0.86
CA LEU A 69 -3.82 -3.32 0.76
C LEU A 69 -2.30 -3.44 0.85
N PRO A 70 -1.74 -4.16 1.84
CA PRO A 70 -0.30 -4.44 1.90
C PRO A 70 0.19 -5.18 0.65
N TYR A 71 1.45 -4.96 0.28
CA TYR A 71 1.99 -5.50 -0.97
C TYR A 71 1.97 -7.03 -1.06
N ASP A 72 2.23 -7.72 0.03
CA ASP A 72 2.15 -9.19 0.08
C ASP A 72 0.74 -9.71 -0.21
N ARG A 73 -0.29 -9.00 0.24
CA ARG A 73 -1.70 -9.30 -0.05
C ARG A 73 -2.05 -9.02 -1.51
N TYR A 74 -1.52 -7.92 -2.05
CA TYR A 74 -1.65 -7.59 -3.46
C TYR A 74 -1.05 -8.70 -4.35
N VAL A 75 0.18 -9.12 -4.08
CA VAL A 75 0.85 -10.21 -4.83
C VAL A 75 0.06 -11.51 -4.76
N SER A 76 -0.44 -11.85 -3.58
CA SER A 76 -1.26 -13.06 -3.39
C SER A 76 -2.53 -13.01 -4.24
N ALA A 77 -3.23 -11.87 -4.26
CA ALA A 77 -4.44 -11.69 -5.04
C ALA A 77 -4.16 -11.73 -6.55
N GLU A 78 -3.13 -11.04 -7.02
CA GLU A 78 -2.71 -11.06 -8.43
C GLU A 78 -2.32 -12.47 -8.88
N THR A 79 -1.62 -13.21 -8.06
CA THR A 79 -1.24 -14.60 -8.33
C THR A 79 -2.48 -15.48 -8.48
N VAL A 80 -3.43 -15.39 -7.56
CA VAL A 80 -4.69 -16.15 -7.63
C VAL A 80 -5.47 -15.80 -8.88
N LEU A 81 -5.59 -14.52 -9.21
CA LEU A 81 -6.31 -14.07 -10.41
C LEU A 81 -5.65 -14.58 -11.68
N SER A 82 -4.33 -14.51 -11.77
CA SER A 82 -3.59 -15.02 -12.93
C SER A 82 -3.75 -16.52 -13.11
N LEU A 83 -3.63 -17.29 -12.03
CA LEU A 83 -3.79 -18.74 -12.06
C LEU A 83 -5.24 -19.16 -12.33
N SER A 84 -6.23 -18.43 -11.83
CA SER A 84 -7.64 -18.72 -12.06
C SER A 84 -8.08 -18.53 -13.52
N GLN A 85 -7.31 -17.79 -14.32
CA GLN A 85 -7.55 -17.57 -15.75
C GLN A 85 -7.00 -18.70 -16.63
N VAL A 86 -6.19 -19.61 -16.09
CA VAL A 86 -5.68 -20.75 -16.84
C VAL A 86 -6.86 -21.68 -17.19
N PRO A 87 -7.02 -22.07 -18.48
CA PRO A 87 -8.14 -22.93 -18.90
C PRO A 87 -8.14 -24.31 -18.21
N GLY A 88 -9.32 -24.87 -18.00
CA GLY A 88 -9.52 -26.22 -17.50
C GLY A 88 -9.49 -26.35 -15.98
N ARG A 89 -9.22 -27.56 -15.50
CA ARG A 89 -9.26 -27.90 -14.06
C ARG A 89 -8.26 -27.16 -13.23
N PHE A 90 -7.09 -26.89 -13.78
CA PHE A 90 -6.04 -26.16 -13.07
C PHE A 90 -6.49 -24.77 -12.65
N GLY A 91 -7.05 -23.99 -13.58
CA GLY A 91 -7.59 -22.67 -13.26
C GLY A 91 -8.76 -22.72 -12.27
N ALA A 92 -9.65 -23.71 -12.41
CA ALA A 92 -10.79 -23.90 -11.52
C ALA A 92 -10.37 -24.15 -10.06
N MET A 93 -9.22 -24.77 -9.82
CA MET A 93 -8.68 -24.99 -8.46
C MET A 93 -8.41 -23.69 -7.70
N PHE A 94 -8.17 -22.57 -8.38
CA PHE A 94 -7.89 -21.26 -7.78
C PHE A 94 -9.13 -20.36 -7.65
N GLN A 95 -10.29 -20.84 -8.05
CA GLN A 95 -11.56 -20.08 -7.95
C GLN A 95 -12.37 -20.43 -6.70
N SER A 96 -12.20 -21.62 -6.15
CA SER A 96 -13.05 -22.17 -5.08
C SER A 96 -12.48 -22.10 -3.66
N PRO A 97 -11.15 -22.18 -3.40
CA PRO A 97 -10.63 -22.12 -2.04
C PRO A 97 -10.97 -20.80 -1.33
N GLU A 98 -11.30 -20.88 -0.04
CA GLU A 98 -11.65 -19.73 0.78
C GLU A 98 -10.55 -18.66 0.80
N GLN A 99 -9.29 -19.10 0.92
CA GLN A 99 -8.13 -18.20 0.92
C GLN A 99 -8.00 -17.45 -0.41
N ALA A 100 -8.24 -18.11 -1.53
CA ALA A 100 -8.20 -17.51 -2.85
C ALA A 100 -9.30 -16.46 -3.00
N ARG A 101 -10.52 -16.76 -2.58
CA ARG A 101 -11.64 -15.81 -2.60
C ARG A 101 -11.41 -14.61 -1.68
N SER A 102 -10.89 -14.84 -0.49
CA SER A 102 -10.56 -13.78 0.47
C SER A 102 -9.52 -12.81 -0.13
N ALA A 103 -8.44 -13.34 -0.69
CA ALA A 103 -7.39 -12.53 -1.31
C ALA A 103 -7.93 -11.66 -2.46
N THR A 104 -8.71 -12.25 -3.37
CA THR A 104 -9.29 -11.54 -4.51
C THR A 104 -10.35 -10.52 -4.10
N ASN A 105 -11.13 -10.80 -3.06
CA ASN A 105 -12.12 -9.86 -2.54
C ASN A 105 -11.47 -8.63 -1.91
N ASP A 106 -10.36 -8.79 -1.21
CA ASP A 106 -9.61 -7.65 -0.64
C ASP A 106 -9.08 -6.75 -1.75
N LEU A 107 -8.51 -7.32 -2.81
CA LEU A 107 -8.05 -6.56 -3.96
C LEU A 107 -9.21 -5.85 -4.67
N ARG A 108 -10.33 -6.52 -4.91
CA ARG A 108 -11.50 -5.92 -5.56
C ARG A 108 -12.08 -4.76 -4.75
N ARG A 109 -12.10 -4.86 -3.43
CA ARG A 109 -12.51 -3.74 -2.57
C ARG A 109 -11.56 -2.55 -2.69
N ALA A 110 -10.27 -2.78 -2.67
CA ALA A 110 -9.27 -1.73 -2.85
C ALA A 110 -9.39 -1.07 -4.24
N GLN A 111 -9.61 -1.86 -5.28
CA GLN A 111 -9.85 -1.36 -6.64
C GLN A 111 -11.14 -0.55 -6.77
N ALA A 112 -12.22 -0.97 -6.11
CA ALA A 112 -13.48 -0.23 -6.09
C ALA A 112 -13.31 1.14 -5.43
N GLU A 113 -12.57 1.22 -4.32
CA GLU A 113 -12.25 2.48 -3.66
C GLU A 113 -11.40 3.39 -4.56
N ALA A 114 -10.41 2.81 -5.23
CA ALA A 114 -9.60 3.53 -6.21
C ALA A 114 -10.44 4.05 -7.38
N GLY A 115 -11.40 3.26 -7.86
CA GLY A 115 -12.33 3.68 -8.90
C GLY A 115 -13.13 4.92 -8.51
N VAL A 116 -13.65 4.96 -7.29
CA VAL A 116 -14.42 6.11 -6.79
C VAL A 116 -13.58 7.36 -6.61
N ARG A 117 -12.30 7.21 -6.23
CA ARG A 117 -11.43 8.35 -5.91
C ARG A 117 -10.68 8.92 -7.12
N CYS A 118 -10.40 8.09 -8.12
CA CYS A 118 -9.47 8.43 -9.18
C CYS A 118 -10.14 8.61 -10.55
N PHE A 119 -11.35 8.10 -10.72
CA PHE A 119 -12.12 8.15 -11.96
C PHE A 119 -13.48 8.83 -11.76
#